data_3481491ac2ddf3a59fc22f1254ec97a6
#
_entry.id   3481491ac2ddf3a59fc22f1254ec97a6
#
_cell.length_a   1.000
_cell.length_b   1.000
_cell.length_c   1.000
_cell.angle_alpha   90.00
_cell.angle_beta   90.00
_cell.angle_gamma   90.00
#
_symmetry.space_group_name_H-M   'P 1'
#
loop_
_entity.id
_entity.type
_entity.pdbx_description
1 polymer ?
#
loop_
_entity_poly.entity_id
_entity_poly.type
_entity_poly.pdbx_seq_one_letter_code
_entity_poly.pdbx_strand_id
1 'polypeptide(L)'
;MSFKLAAVAAAVAATLALAACGGGGGGGGALPIGWGNGVPPPPAPAPAPPPAPSPAPAPAPTPAPAPAPATRTFMYEALPPAADAAALLDRLNAQGARSFRFFSGLAFTASPTSVEVVEAYVKDAGTTYAFELLPNAGSVAEFQDQLNAQGARGFKWGGPYVVGGQIRTFYRKDNGSASTYTYAVLTAPADSAGYLSQVNAQGGNGYYSVGGAYMVGGTTVLVYQKDAQGSATYGYEALGQPGNDADFLAQFEAQGARGFRFKTGYVFSDGTKLLYEKDLSQAATFTYQNLQPAANSADYIAQANAEGAKGNALVGDYMLPSGQIRTLYIRPANCSGFLCDTRSLFGF
;
A
#
# COMPACT_ATOMS: atom_id res chain seq x y z
N MET A 1 31.18 -24.81 -3.16
CA MET A 1 31.51 -23.37 -3.27
C MET A 1 30.17 -22.64 -3.24
N SER A 2 29.87 -22.04 -2.09
CA SER A 2 28.59 -21.38 -1.82
C SER A 2 28.66 -19.95 -2.33
N PHE A 3 27.90 -19.62 -3.37
CA PHE A 3 27.69 -18.23 -3.74
C PHE A 3 26.61 -17.63 -2.84
N LYS A 4 27.06 -16.78 -1.90
CA LYS A 4 26.19 -15.93 -1.10
C LYS A 4 25.65 -14.83 -2.01
N LEU A 5 24.31 -14.78 -2.17
CA LEU A 5 23.64 -13.55 -2.65
C LEU A 5 23.96 -12.44 -1.65
N ALA A 6 24.76 -11.47 -2.08
CA ALA A 6 25.05 -10.29 -1.30
C ALA A 6 23.82 -9.38 -1.31
N ALA A 7 23.01 -9.43 -0.25
CA ALA A 7 22.13 -8.35 0.11
C ALA A 7 23.01 -7.18 0.53
N VAL A 8 23.02 -6.09 -0.23
CA VAL A 8 23.67 -4.84 0.17
C VAL A 8 22.77 -4.20 1.22
N ALA A 9 23.06 -4.51 2.49
CA ALA A 9 22.56 -3.77 3.64
C ALA A 9 23.59 -2.69 3.95
N ALA A 10 23.32 -1.45 3.58
CA ALA A 10 24.08 -0.31 4.08
C ALA A 10 23.58 0.03 5.49
N ALA A 11 24.32 -0.39 6.51
CA ALA A 11 24.15 0.07 7.87
C ALA A 11 24.82 1.45 8.02
N VAL A 12 24.03 2.46 8.40
CA VAL A 12 24.57 3.72 8.94
C VAL A 12 24.04 3.86 10.35
N ALA A 13 24.92 3.71 11.32
CA ALA A 13 24.69 4.04 12.70
C ALA A 13 25.01 5.52 12.94
N ALA A 14 24.08 6.27 13.53
CA ALA A 14 24.40 7.53 14.19
C ALA A 14 23.43 7.74 15.38
N THR A 15 24.01 7.82 16.55
CA THR A 15 23.46 8.11 17.86
C THR A 15 23.22 9.60 18.06
N LEU A 16 22.19 9.97 18.89
CA LEU A 16 22.16 11.00 19.95
C LEU A 16 20.73 11.42 20.28
N ALA A 17 20.25 11.09 21.45
CA ALA A 17 20.16 11.72 22.75
C ALA A 17 19.11 12.84 22.93
N LEU A 18 18.12 12.49 23.75
CA LEU A 18 17.39 13.19 24.81
C LEU A 18 17.15 14.72 24.78
N ALA A 19 15.87 15.09 24.99
CA ALA A 19 15.49 15.93 26.14
C ALA A 19 13.96 15.89 26.39
N ALA A 20 13.60 15.75 27.67
CA ALA A 20 12.26 15.74 28.25
C ALA A 20 11.90 17.13 28.79
N CYS A 21 10.57 17.37 28.95
CA CYS A 21 9.88 18.23 29.93
C CYS A 21 8.48 18.55 29.37
N GLY A 22 7.31 18.45 30.02
CA GLY A 22 6.97 18.44 31.42
C GLY A 22 5.81 19.44 31.65
N GLY A 23 4.73 19.03 32.34
CA GLY A 23 3.72 19.91 32.96
C GLY A 23 2.46 20.17 32.13
N GLY A 24 1.19 20.11 32.62
CA GLY A 24 0.66 20.05 33.95
C GLY A 24 -0.53 21.00 34.07
N GLY A 25 -1.64 20.57 34.73
CA GLY A 25 -2.70 21.39 35.30
C GLY A 25 -3.92 21.64 34.40
N GLY A 26 -5.20 21.45 34.79
CA GLY A 26 -5.85 21.44 36.09
C GLY A 26 -6.98 22.50 36.14
N GLY A 27 -8.18 22.11 36.66
CA GLY A 27 -9.27 22.97 37.07
C GLY A 27 -10.52 22.91 36.18
N GLY A 28 -11.73 22.57 36.59
CA GLY A 28 -12.42 22.74 37.89
C GLY A 28 -13.44 23.87 37.84
N GLY A 29 -14.73 23.59 38.04
CA GLY A 29 -15.74 24.60 38.36
C GLY A 29 -17.13 24.26 37.77
N ALA A 30 -17.99 23.66 38.51
CA ALA A 30 -19.01 24.19 39.41
C ALA A 30 -20.31 24.68 38.73
N LEU A 31 -21.42 24.03 39.11
CA LEU A 31 -22.81 24.38 38.80
C LEU A 31 -23.32 25.60 39.66
N PRO A 32 -24.44 26.22 39.30
CA PRO A 32 -25.39 26.63 40.31
C PRO A 32 -26.84 26.17 40.07
N ILE A 33 -27.46 25.87 41.18
CA ILE A 33 -28.84 25.51 41.39
C ILE A 33 -29.68 26.81 41.54
N GLY A 34 -30.85 26.85 40.98
CA GLY A 34 -31.83 27.90 41.18
C GLY A 34 -33.25 27.35 41.33
N TRP A 35 -33.82 27.56 42.52
CA TRP A 35 -35.19 27.20 42.89
C TRP A 35 -36.15 28.35 42.52
N GLY A 36 -37.31 28.06 41.96
CA GLY A 36 -38.40 28.99 41.78
C GLY A 36 -39.76 28.33 41.99
N ASN A 37 -40.43 28.72 43.06
CA ASN A 37 -41.80 28.31 43.40
C ASN A 37 -42.81 28.96 42.46
N GLY A 38 -43.74 28.20 41.90
CA GLY A 38 -44.90 28.70 41.17
C GLY A 38 -46.16 27.89 41.48
N VAL A 39 -47.23 28.62 41.82
CA VAL A 39 -48.57 28.20 42.22
C VAL A 39 -49.29 27.40 41.11
N PRO A 40 -50.08 26.32 41.39
CA PRO A 40 -50.73 25.52 40.41
C PRO A 40 -52.00 26.19 39.82
N PRO A 41 -52.24 26.12 38.52
CA PRO A 41 -53.48 26.56 37.88
C PRO A 41 -54.63 25.52 38.05
N PRO A 42 -55.90 25.93 37.86
CA PRO A 42 -57.07 25.07 38.05
C PRO A 42 -57.17 23.93 36.99
N PRO A 43 -57.93 22.84 37.30
CA PRO A 43 -57.97 21.67 36.41
C PRO A 43 -58.75 21.97 35.12
N ALA A 44 -58.15 21.54 34.01
CA ALA A 44 -58.73 21.61 32.67
C ALA A 44 -59.82 20.53 32.46
N PRO A 45 -60.80 20.73 31.59
CA PRO A 45 -61.84 19.74 31.27
C PRO A 45 -61.24 18.48 30.59
N ALA A 46 -61.83 17.33 30.88
CA ALA A 46 -61.41 16.03 30.39
C ALA A 46 -61.28 15.98 28.86
N PRO A 47 -60.22 15.42 28.31
CA PRO A 47 -60.08 15.27 26.86
C PRO A 47 -61.03 14.22 26.29
N ALA A 48 -61.54 14.47 25.07
CA ALA A 48 -62.33 13.52 24.31
C ALA A 48 -61.50 12.24 24.03
N PRO A 49 -62.13 11.07 23.93
CA PRO A 49 -61.43 9.81 23.64
C PRO A 49 -60.72 9.89 22.28
N PRO A 50 -59.49 9.34 22.18
CA PRO A 50 -58.71 9.38 20.96
C PRO A 50 -59.39 8.55 19.85
N PRO A 51 -59.30 9.00 18.56
CA PRO A 51 -59.76 8.20 17.43
C PRO A 51 -59.03 6.86 17.35
N ALA A 52 -59.72 5.81 16.89
CA ALA A 52 -59.14 4.49 16.73
C ALA A 52 -57.88 4.52 15.83
N PRO A 53 -56.84 3.78 16.14
CA PRO A 53 -55.60 3.76 15.33
C PRO A 53 -55.88 3.25 13.92
N SER A 54 -55.42 3.99 12.92
CA SER A 54 -55.39 3.54 11.53
C SER A 54 -54.63 2.21 11.40
N PRO A 55 -55.07 1.26 10.56
CA PRO A 55 -54.32 0.03 10.33
C PRO A 55 -52.92 0.34 9.84
N ALA A 56 -51.94 -0.35 10.41
CA ALA A 56 -50.53 -0.18 10.04
C ALA A 56 -50.32 -0.47 8.55
N PRO A 57 -49.51 0.33 7.83
CA PRO A 57 -49.14 0.03 6.44
C PRO A 57 -48.48 -1.34 6.34
N ALA A 58 -48.83 -2.09 5.26
CA ALA A 58 -48.16 -3.36 4.99
C ALA A 58 -46.62 -3.16 4.91
N PRO A 59 -45.82 -4.10 5.43
CA PRO A 59 -44.37 -4.01 5.34
C PRO A 59 -43.92 -3.87 3.88
N ALA A 60 -43.04 -2.92 3.62
CA ALA A 60 -42.43 -2.76 2.30
C ALA A 60 -41.69 -4.06 1.90
N PRO A 61 -41.76 -4.48 0.62
CA PRO A 61 -41.00 -5.66 0.18
C PRO A 61 -39.50 -5.48 0.47
N THR A 62 -38.92 -6.51 1.03
CA THR A 62 -37.47 -6.53 1.33
C THR A 62 -36.71 -6.28 0.02
N PRO A 63 -35.80 -5.29 -0.04
CA PRO A 63 -34.98 -5.08 -1.22
C PRO A 63 -34.25 -6.36 -1.62
N ALA A 64 -34.19 -6.67 -2.91
CA ALA A 64 -33.43 -7.79 -3.40
C ALA A 64 -31.96 -7.61 -2.99
N PRO A 65 -31.24 -8.68 -2.60
CA PRO A 65 -29.82 -8.62 -2.27
C PRO A 65 -29.05 -7.97 -3.42
N ALA A 66 -28.21 -6.99 -3.10
CA ALA A 66 -27.32 -6.39 -4.09
C ALA A 66 -26.47 -7.49 -4.75
N PRO A 67 -26.22 -7.43 -6.07
CA PRO A 67 -25.33 -8.38 -6.73
C PRO A 67 -23.98 -8.42 -6.00
N ALA A 68 -23.45 -9.61 -5.77
CA ALA A 68 -22.12 -9.77 -5.20
C ALA A 68 -21.10 -9.00 -6.06
N PRO A 69 -20.16 -8.24 -5.47
CA PRO A 69 -19.14 -7.55 -6.23
C PRO A 69 -18.39 -8.54 -7.12
N ALA A 70 -18.18 -8.19 -8.38
CA ALA A 70 -17.42 -9.02 -9.30
C ALA A 70 -16.02 -9.27 -8.71
N THR A 71 -15.58 -10.52 -8.66
CA THR A 71 -14.24 -10.87 -8.18
C THR A 71 -13.21 -10.26 -9.13
N ARG A 72 -12.34 -9.39 -8.60
CA ARG A 72 -11.21 -8.84 -9.35
C ARG A 72 -10.27 -9.97 -9.72
N THR A 73 -9.83 -10.02 -10.97
CA THR A 73 -8.87 -11.03 -11.47
C THR A 73 -7.58 -10.35 -11.93
N PHE A 74 -6.50 -11.12 -11.98
CA PHE A 74 -5.17 -10.65 -12.33
C PHE A 74 -4.59 -11.52 -13.43
N MET A 75 -3.96 -10.88 -14.42
CA MET A 75 -3.27 -11.57 -15.51
C MET A 75 -1.83 -11.05 -15.57
N TYR A 76 -0.89 -11.96 -15.74
CA TYR A 76 0.54 -11.65 -15.75
C TYR A 76 1.17 -12.06 -17.09
N GLU A 77 2.10 -11.23 -17.57
CA GLU A 77 2.99 -11.53 -18.70
C GLU A 77 4.43 -11.25 -18.29
N ALA A 78 5.36 -12.03 -18.84
CA ALA A 78 6.79 -11.76 -18.73
C ALA A 78 7.41 -11.59 -20.11
N LEU A 79 8.29 -10.62 -20.23
CA LEU A 79 9.04 -10.33 -21.47
C LEU A 79 10.54 -10.32 -21.16
N PRO A 80 11.42 -10.63 -22.12
CA PRO A 80 12.86 -10.45 -21.94
C PRO A 80 13.16 -8.98 -21.57
N PRO A 81 14.22 -8.70 -20.80
CA PRO A 81 14.55 -7.34 -20.39
C PRO A 81 14.80 -6.43 -21.60
N ALA A 82 14.44 -5.16 -21.48
CA ALA A 82 14.74 -4.16 -22.49
C ALA A 82 16.25 -3.88 -22.52
N ALA A 83 16.79 -3.64 -23.72
CA ALA A 83 18.21 -3.38 -23.89
C ALA A 83 18.65 -2.03 -23.34
N ASP A 84 17.79 -1.01 -23.44
CA ASP A 84 18.05 0.36 -23.03
C ASP A 84 16.76 1.08 -22.61
N ALA A 85 16.90 2.32 -22.16
CA ALA A 85 15.80 3.13 -21.66
C ALA A 85 14.74 3.47 -22.75
N ALA A 86 15.13 3.63 -23.99
CA ALA A 86 14.19 3.89 -25.07
C ALA A 86 13.33 2.66 -25.36
N ALA A 87 13.97 1.49 -25.51
CA ALA A 87 13.28 0.23 -25.70
C ALA A 87 12.37 -0.14 -24.51
N LEU A 88 12.79 0.20 -23.27
CA LEU A 88 11.96 0.03 -22.09
C LEU A 88 10.73 0.92 -22.14
N LEU A 89 10.89 2.21 -22.47
CA LEU A 89 9.77 3.15 -22.54
C LEU A 89 8.75 2.74 -23.61
N ASP A 90 9.22 2.35 -24.79
CA ASP A 90 8.36 1.86 -25.87
C ASP A 90 7.56 0.63 -25.44
N ARG A 91 8.22 -0.31 -24.76
CA ARG A 91 7.58 -1.51 -24.21
C ARG A 91 6.56 -1.19 -23.12
N LEU A 92 6.91 -0.33 -22.17
CA LEU A 92 6.00 0.12 -21.10
C LEU A 92 4.71 0.71 -21.69
N ASN A 93 4.84 1.59 -22.72
CA ASN A 93 3.69 2.19 -23.36
C ASN A 93 2.90 1.20 -24.22
N ALA A 94 3.56 0.27 -24.92
CA ALA A 94 2.89 -0.79 -25.66
C ALA A 94 2.08 -1.71 -24.70
N GLN A 95 2.65 -2.09 -23.58
CA GLN A 95 1.94 -2.86 -22.54
C GLN A 95 0.84 -2.03 -21.88
N GLY A 96 1.09 -0.76 -21.60
CA GLY A 96 0.11 0.17 -21.04
C GLY A 96 -1.14 0.31 -21.92
N ALA A 97 -0.98 0.36 -23.25
CA ALA A 97 -2.08 0.39 -24.21
C ALA A 97 -2.94 -0.90 -24.16
N ARG A 98 -2.36 -2.04 -23.74
CA ARG A 98 -3.03 -3.33 -23.54
C ARG A 98 -3.60 -3.49 -22.11
N SER A 99 -3.55 -2.45 -21.29
CA SER A 99 -3.94 -2.43 -19.87
C SER A 99 -2.98 -3.21 -18.94
N PHE A 100 -1.76 -3.48 -19.37
CA PHE A 100 -0.73 -4.03 -18.51
C PHE A 100 0.13 -2.91 -17.92
N ARG A 101 0.45 -3.01 -16.65
CA ARG A 101 1.43 -2.15 -15.99
C ARG A 101 2.63 -2.95 -15.53
N PHE A 102 3.77 -2.30 -15.44
CA PHE A 102 4.99 -2.91 -14.94
C PHE A 102 4.79 -3.42 -13.50
N PHE A 103 5.20 -4.64 -13.25
CA PHE A 103 5.11 -5.26 -11.93
C PHE A 103 6.48 -5.35 -11.25
N SER A 104 7.46 -5.96 -11.92
CA SER A 104 8.83 -6.11 -11.39
C SER A 104 9.78 -6.65 -12.45
N GLY A 105 11.08 -6.43 -12.29
CA GLY A 105 12.10 -7.29 -12.85
C GLY A 105 12.23 -8.55 -12.00
N LEU A 106 12.23 -9.72 -12.63
CA LEU A 106 12.37 -11.01 -11.98
C LEU A 106 13.63 -11.73 -12.50
N ALA A 107 14.29 -12.47 -11.61
CA ALA A 107 15.49 -13.24 -11.94
C ALA A 107 15.35 -14.68 -11.43
N PHE A 108 15.58 -15.63 -12.31
CA PHE A 108 15.50 -17.06 -12.03
C PHE A 108 16.86 -17.72 -12.28
N THR A 109 17.29 -18.59 -11.39
CA THR A 109 18.51 -19.37 -11.58
C THR A 109 18.22 -20.52 -12.56
N ALA A 110 18.55 -20.33 -13.83
CA ALA A 110 18.34 -21.33 -14.86
C ALA A 110 19.38 -22.47 -14.79
N SER A 111 20.60 -22.17 -14.33
CA SER A 111 21.65 -23.13 -14.02
C SER A 111 22.66 -22.51 -13.03
N PRO A 112 23.63 -23.27 -12.49
CA PRO A 112 24.66 -22.70 -11.61
C PRO A 112 25.45 -21.52 -12.20
N THR A 113 25.43 -21.37 -13.53
CA THR A 113 26.18 -20.34 -14.27
C THR A 113 25.31 -19.42 -15.11
N SER A 114 24.00 -19.60 -15.11
CA SER A 114 23.08 -18.73 -15.89
C SER A 114 21.87 -18.30 -15.08
N VAL A 115 21.47 -17.05 -15.29
CA VAL A 115 20.30 -16.42 -14.71
C VAL A 115 19.39 -15.97 -15.83
N GLU A 116 18.15 -16.39 -15.80
CA GLU A 116 17.09 -15.87 -16.64
C GLU A 116 16.56 -14.60 -16.00
N VAL A 117 16.54 -13.49 -16.72
CA VAL A 117 15.96 -12.21 -16.27
C VAL A 117 14.78 -11.86 -17.18
N VAL A 118 13.67 -11.47 -16.57
CA VAL A 118 12.48 -11.03 -17.29
C VAL A 118 11.87 -9.78 -16.64
N GLU A 119 11.14 -9.01 -17.43
CA GLU A 119 10.27 -7.93 -16.98
C GLU A 119 8.85 -8.45 -16.91
N ALA A 120 8.28 -8.47 -15.70
CA ALA A 120 6.92 -8.91 -15.45
C ALA A 120 5.93 -7.73 -15.47
N TYR A 121 4.76 -7.98 -16.04
CA TYR A 121 3.67 -7.04 -16.18
C TYR A 121 2.39 -7.64 -15.62
N VAL A 122 1.50 -6.80 -15.06
CA VAL A 122 0.21 -7.23 -14.52
C VAL A 122 -0.93 -6.41 -15.12
N LYS A 123 -2.02 -7.09 -15.43
CA LYS A 123 -3.31 -6.52 -15.83
C LYS A 123 -4.36 -6.91 -14.80
N ASP A 124 -4.99 -5.91 -14.17
CA ASP A 124 -5.96 -6.10 -13.08
C ASP A 124 -7.23 -5.24 -13.23
N ALA A 125 -7.25 -4.39 -14.26
CA ALA A 125 -8.38 -3.51 -14.61
C ALA A 125 -8.41 -3.28 -16.12
N GLY A 126 -9.50 -2.71 -16.62
CA GLY A 126 -9.63 -2.29 -18.02
C GLY A 126 -8.93 -0.96 -18.34
N THR A 127 -8.26 -0.34 -17.37
CA THR A 127 -7.55 0.94 -17.53
C THR A 127 -6.31 0.77 -18.38
N THR A 128 -6.08 1.67 -19.32
CA THR A 128 -4.81 1.77 -20.06
C THR A 128 -3.87 2.74 -19.35
N TYR A 129 -2.58 2.63 -19.64
CA TYR A 129 -1.56 3.39 -18.94
C TYR A 129 -0.62 4.09 -19.92
N ALA A 130 -0.13 5.27 -19.53
CA ALA A 130 1.00 5.95 -20.16
C ALA A 130 2.18 5.97 -19.18
N PHE A 131 3.38 5.86 -19.70
CA PHE A 131 4.62 5.85 -18.92
C PHE A 131 5.60 6.91 -19.39
N GLU A 132 6.38 7.41 -18.45
CA GLU A 132 7.55 8.25 -18.69
C GLU A 132 8.75 7.73 -17.90
N LEU A 133 9.93 7.83 -18.50
CA LEU A 133 11.22 7.53 -17.88
C LEU A 133 12.03 8.80 -17.78
N LEU A 134 12.42 9.19 -16.58
CA LEU A 134 13.23 10.36 -16.34
C LEU A 134 14.60 9.96 -15.76
N PRO A 135 15.64 10.81 -15.96
CA PRO A 135 16.89 10.64 -15.24
C PRO A 135 16.67 10.62 -13.73
N ASN A 136 17.51 9.86 -13.02
CA ASN A 136 17.50 9.88 -11.57
C ASN A 136 17.94 11.26 -11.07
N ALA A 137 17.22 11.82 -10.10
CA ALA A 137 17.57 13.10 -9.51
C ALA A 137 18.87 13.02 -8.68
N GLY A 138 19.67 14.05 -8.73
CA GLY A 138 20.96 14.12 -8.03
C GLY A 138 20.83 14.60 -6.58
N SER A 139 19.71 15.20 -6.19
CA SER A 139 19.45 15.71 -4.85
C SER A 139 18.00 15.48 -4.43
N VAL A 140 17.75 15.54 -3.12
CA VAL A 140 16.40 15.42 -2.55
C VAL A 140 15.47 16.53 -3.07
N ALA A 141 15.99 17.75 -3.22
CA ALA A 141 15.20 18.87 -3.74
C ALA A 141 14.79 18.66 -5.21
N GLU A 142 15.73 18.28 -6.07
CA GLU A 142 15.40 17.93 -7.46
C GLU A 142 14.41 16.77 -7.56
N PHE A 143 14.56 15.78 -6.69
CA PHE A 143 13.63 14.66 -6.65
C PHE A 143 12.22 15.07 -6.24
N GLN A 144 12.11 15.91 -5.20
CA GLN A 144 10.82 16.49 -4.78
C GLN A 144 10.16 17.28 -5.91
N ASP A 145 10.93 18.12 -6.60
CA ASP A 145 10.44 18.94 -7.71
C ASP A 145 10.01 18.05 -8.89
N GLN A 146 10.81 17.04 -9.25
CA GLN A 146 10.48 16.07 -10.30
C GLN A 146 9.16 15.33 -9.98
N LEU A 147 9.00 14.83 -8.74
CA LEU A 147 7.80 14.14 -8.28
C LEU A 147 6.56 15.05 -8.38
N ASN A 148 6.65 16.30 -7.92
CA ASN A 148 5.53 17.23 -7.95
C ASN A 148 5.17 17.66 -9.37
N ALA A 149 6.17 17.90 -10.24
CA ALA A 149 5.93 18.20 -11.64
C ALA A 149 5.19 17.04 -12.34
N GLN A 150 5.57 15.81 -12.10
CA GLN A 150 4.90 14.64 -12.65
C GLN A 150 3.52 14.42 -12.03
N GLY A 151 3.39 14.58 -10.72
CA GLY A 151 2.12 14.48 -10.01
C GLY A 151 1.06 15.46 -10.51
N ALA A 152 1.45 16.71 -10.78
CA ALA A 152 0.57 17.73 -11.34
C ALA A 152 0.02 17.35 -12.74
N ARG A 153 0.75 16.50 -13.49
CA ARG A 153 0.34 15.94 -14.80
C ARG A 153 -0.46 14.64 -14.66
N GLY A 154 -0.70 14.15 -13.44
CA GLY A 154 -1.42 12.93 -13.13
C GLY A 154 -0.57 11.65 -13.18
N PHE A 155 0.76 11.79 -13.18
CA PHE A 155 1.65 10.65 -13.10
C PHE A 155 1.93 10.24 -11.65
N LYS A 156 1.84 8.94 -11.39
CA LYS A 156 2.28 8.30 -10.14
C LYS A 156 3.74 7.87 -10.26
N TRP A 157 4.50 8.06 -9.20
CA TRP A 157 5.85 7.53 -9.12
C TRP A 157 5.84 6.00 -9.02
N GLY A 158 6.59 5.36 -9.91
CA GLY A 158 6.71 3.90 -9.95
C GLY A 158 8.03 3.36 -9.37
N GLY A 159 8.99 4.23 -9.08
CA GLY A 159 10.28 3.84 -8.51
C GLY A 159 11.46 3.94 -9.47
N PRO A 160 12.66 3.62 -9.00
CA PRO A 160 13.85 3.52 -9.83
C PRO A 160 13.91 2.15 -10.52
N TYR A 161 14.46 2.11 -11.71
CA TYR A 161 14.74 0.87 -12.44
C TYR A 161 16.06 0.98 -13.18
N VAL A 162 16.86 -0.09 -13.15
CA VAL A 162 18.16 -0.15 -13.85
C VAL A 162 17.93 -0.75 -15.23
N VAL A 163 18.24 0.01 -16.27
CA VAL A 163 18.16 -0.43 -17.66
C VAL A 163 19.36 0.09 -18.45
N GLY A 164 20.01 -0.77 -19.23
CA GLY A 164 21.21 -0.41 -19.98
C GLY A 164 22.34 0.13 -19.10
N GLY A 165 22.47 -0.36 -17.86
CA GLY A 165 23.45 0.09 -16.89
C GLY A 165 23.18 1.48 -16.28
N GLN A 166 22.02 2.09 -16.54
CA GLN A 166 21.64 3.39 -16.00
C GLN A 166 20.41 3.28 -15.10
N ILE A 167 20.40 4.03 -14.00
CA ILE A 167 19.18 4.17 -13.17
C ILE A 167 18.26 5.18 -13.83
N ARG A 168 17.01 4.77 -14.05
CA ARG A 168 15.92 5.61 -14.50
C ARG A 168 14.81 5.60 -13.47
N THR A 169 14.12 6.71 -13.34
CA THR A 169 12.90 6.80 -12.53
C THR A 169 11.71 6.71 -13.48
N PHE A 170 10.82 5.75 -13.27
CA PHE A 170 9.64 5.66 -14.10
C PHE A 170 8.39 6.20 -13.41
N TYR A 171 7.49 6.72 -14.21
CA TYR A 171 6.22 7.29 -13.83
C TYR A 171 5.11 6.67 -14.64
N ARG A 172 3.96 6.42 -14.01
CA ARG A 172 2.78 5.85 -14.63
C ARG A 172 1.59 6.79 -14.49
N LYS A 173 0.86 6.99 -15.58
CA LYS A 173 -0.43 7.67 -15.58
C LYS A 173 -1.53 6.70 -15.97
N ASP A 174 -2.61 6.71 -15.21
CA ASP A 174 -3.82 5.96 -15.53
C ASP A 174 -4.62 6.80 -16.53
N ASN A 175 -4.75 6.33 -17.79
CA ASN A 175 -5.45 7.05 -18.84
C ASN A 175 -6.94 7.18 -18.50
N GLY A 176 -7.51 8.35 -18.77
CA GLY A 176 -8.89 8.66 -18.43
C GLY A 176 -9.10 9.12 -16.97
N SER A 177 -8.06 9.05 -16.12
CA SER A 177 -8.11 9.63 -14.77
C SER A 177 -7.79 11.12 -14.82
N ALA A 178 -8.59 11.95 -14.13
CA ALA A 178 -8.32 13.37 -13.90
C ALA A 178 -7.53 13.60 -12.61
N SER A 179 -7.17 12.55 -11.86
CA SER A 179 -6.42 12.67 -10.60
C SER A 179 -5.06 13.31 -10.83
N THR A 180 -4.70 14.20 -9.91
CA THR A 180 -3.35 14.76 -9.78
C THR A 180 -2.78 14.38 -8.41
N TYR A 181 -1.47 14.42 -8.29
CA TYR A 181 -0.80 13.95 -7.08
C TYR A 181 0.18 14.98 -6.55
N THR A 182 0.24 15.08 -5.23
CA THR A 182 1.28 15.83 -4.52
C THR A 182 2.17 14.84 -3.77
N TYR A 183 3.43 15.21 -3.61
CA TYR A 183 4.43 14.36 -2.98
C TYR A 183 5.13 15.09 -1.84
N ALA A 184 5.56 14.31 -0.85
CA ALA A 184 6.51 14.73 0.17
C ALA A 184 7.65 13.72 0.21
N VAL A 185 8.89 14.22 0.25
CA VAL A 185 10.10 13.41 0.37
C VAL A 185 10.77 13.77 1.70
N LEU A 186 10.79 12.82 2.63
CA LEU A 186 11.30 13.04 3.97
C LEU A 186 12.45 12.08 4.26
N THR A 187 13.43 12.51 5.03
CA THR A 187 14.50 11.64 5.50
C THR A 187 13.92 10.45 6.26
N ALA A 188 14.39 9.26 5.92
CA ALA A 188 13.94 8.02 6.56
C ALA A 188 14.48 7.95 8.00
N PRO A 189 13.60 7.69 9.01
CA PRO A 189 14.04 7.45 10.38
C PRO A 189 14.86 6.16 10.51
N ALA A 190 15.79 6.15 11.48
CA ALA A 190 16.68 5.02 11.70
C ALA A 190 16.03 3.85 12.45
N ASP A 191 15.02 4.12 13.28
CA ASP A 191 14.35 3.12 14.11
C ASP A 191 12.87 3.00 13.78
N SER A 192 12.25 1.92 14.27
CA SER A 192 10.86 1.62 13.96
C SER A 192 9.86 2.60 14.61
N ALA A 193 10.18 3.18 15.74
CA ALA A 193 9.31 4.16 16.42
C ALA A 193 9.26 5.48 15.65
N GLY A 194 10.40 5.99 15.23
CA GLY A 194 10.51 7.18 14.38
C GLY A 194 9.83 6.98 13.03
N TYR A 195 10.02 5.79 12.42
CA TYR A 195 9.33 5.41 11.19
C TYR A 195 7.80 5.47 11.37
N LEU A 196 7.26 4.79 12.38
CA LEU A 196 5.81 4.76 12.64
C LEU A 196 5.26 6.15 12.93
N SER A 197 5.98 6.95 13.70
CA SER A 197 5.59 8.34 13.97
C SER A 197 5.47 9.13 12.66
N GLN A 198 6.48 9.04 11.79
CA GLN A 198 6.50 9.77 10.52
C GLN A 198 5.41 9.29 9.56
N VAL A 199 5.29 7.96 9.31
CA VAL A 199 4.33 7.44 8.33
C VAL A 199 2.89 7.64 8.79
N ASN A 200 2.60 7.55 10.10
CA ASN A 200 1.26 7.79 10.64
C ASN A 200 0.90 9.28 10.62
N ALA A 201 1.84 10.18 10.89
CA ALA A 201 1.62 11.63 10.75
C ALA A 201 1.31 11.99 9.30
N GLN A 202 2.07 11.47 8.33
CA GLN A 202 1.80 11.67 6.91
C GLN A 202 0.48 11.00 6.48
N GLY A 203 0.22 9.79 6.96
CA GLY A 203 -1.01 9.05 6.68
C GLY A 203 -2.27 9.80 7.16
N GLY A 204 -2.23 10.39 8.36
CA GLY A 204 -3.30 11.24 8.89
C GLY A 204 -3.57 12.49 8.04
N ASN A 205 -2.54 12.99 7.33
CA ASN A 205 -2.64 14.10 6.37
C ASN A 205 -3.06 13.63 4.95
N GLY A 206 -3.38 12.35 4.77
CA GLY A 206 -3.81 11.77 3.51
C GLY A 206 -2.67 11.36 2.57
N TYR A 207 -1.43 11.35 3.04
CA TYR A 207 -0.30 10.86 2.26
C TYR A 207 -0.09 9.36 2.44
N TYR A 208 -0.06 8.64 1.34
CA TYR A 208 0.30 7.23 1.27
C TYR A 208 1.81 7.06 1.15
N SER A 209 2.43 6.22 1.97
CA SER A 209 3.85 5.89 1.87
C SER A 209 4.11 4.97 0.67
N VAL A 210 4.78 5.45 -0.36
CA VAL A 210 5.04 4.70 -1.60
C VAL A 210 6.36 3.94 -1.48
N GLY A 211 6.32 2.63 -1.75
CA GLY A 211 7.53 1.81 -1.76
C GLY A 211 8.21 1.66 -0.40
N GLY A 212 9.49 1.39 -0.44
CA GLY A 212 10.41 1.35 0.70
C GLY A 212 11.25 2.62 0.81
N ALA A 213 12.33 2.54 1.61
CA ALA A 213 13.32 3.61 1.66
C ALA A 213 14.12 3.68 0.34
N TYR A 214 14.41 4.89 -0.09
CA TYR A 214 15.10 5.18 -1.34
C TYR A 214 16.27 6.12 -1.10
N MET A 215 17.40 5.91 -1.81
CA MET A 215 18.59 6.75 -1.66
C MET A 215 18.65 7.79 -2.77
N VAL A 216 18.71 9.07 -2.39
CA VAL A 216 18.84 10.22 -3.31
C VAL A 216 19.94 11.14 -2.81
N GLY A 217 20.95 11.39 -3.64
CA GLY A 217 22.05 12.30 -3.29
C GLY A 217 22.77 11.93 -1.98
N GLY A 218 22.87 10.64 -1.67
CA GLY A 218 23.47 10.14 -0.42
C GLY A 218 22.54 10.20 0.80
N THR A 219 21.30 10.66 0.66
CA THR A 219 20.29 10.69 1.73
C THR A 219 19.27 9.58 1.54
N THR A 220 19.01 8.80 2.58
CA THR A 220 17.92 7.83 2.60
C THR A 220 16.59 8.53 2.91
N VAL A 221 15.62 8.38 2.04
CA VAL A 221 14.32 9.05 2.12
C VAL A 221 13.15 8.09 2.03
N LEU A 222 11.99 8.52 2.53
CA LEU A 222 10.69 7.93 2.27
C LEU A 222 9.91 8.87 1.37
N VAL A 223 9.18 8.29 0.42
CA VAL A 223 8.34 9.02 -0.53
C VAL A 223 6.88 8.86 -0.13
N TYR A 224 6.18 9.97 -0.05
CA TYR A 224 4.76 10.03 0.29
C TYR A 224 4.00 10.63 -0.89
N GLN A 225 2.88 10.02 -1.25
CA GLN A 225 2.01 10.42 -2.36
C GLN A 225 0.61 10.68 -1.85
N LYS A 226 0.00 11.78 -2.26
CA LYS A 226 -1.39 12.11 -1.96
C LYS A 226 -2.15 12.35 -3.26
N ASP A 227 -3.33 11.75 -3.41
CA ASP A 227 -4.30 12.16 -4.42
C ASP A 227 -4.86 13.53 -4.02
N ALA A 228 -4.69 14.54 -4.87
CA ALA A 228 -5.11 15.91 -4.58
C ALA A 228 -6.64 16.04 -4.42
N GLN A 229 -7.42 15.13 -5.02
CA GLN A 229 -8.87 15.06 -4.93
C GLN A 229 -9.35 14.01 -3.90
N GLY A 230 -8.43 13.20 -3.36
CA GLY A 230 -8.74 12.13 -2.42
C GLY A 230 -8.88 12.60 -0.98
N SER A 231 -9.76 11.93 -0.22
CA SER A 231 -9.94 12.14 1.23
C SER A 231 -9.45 10.96 2.07
N ALA A 232 -8.81 9.96 1.45
CA ALA A 232 -8.31 8.79 2.16
C ALA A 232 -7.23 9.18 3.18
N THR A 233 -7.24 8.48 4.31
CA THR A 233 -6.18 8.57 5.32
C THR A 233 -5.61 7.18 5.58
N TYR A 234 -4.37 7.11 6.03
CA TYR A 234 -3.64 5.86 6.14
C TYR A 234 -3.06 5.65 7.54
N GLY A 235 -3.10 4.40 7.99
CA GLY A 235 -2.48 3.96 9.24
C GLY A 235 -1.46 2.86 8.97
N TYR A 236 -0.42 2.84 9.79
CA TYR A 236 0.70 1.90 9.65
C TYR A 236 1.03 1.24 10.97
N GLU A 237 1.40 -0.05 10.90
CA GLU A 237 1.92 -0.83 12.02
C GLU A 237 3.27 -1.45 11.65
N ALA A 238 4.16 -1.57 12.63
CA ALA A 238 5.43 -2.28 12.52
C ALA A 238 5.47 -3.34 13.63
N LEU A 239 5.43 -4.61 13.24
CA LEU A 239 5.41 -5.73 14.16
C LEU A 239 6.72 -6.49 14.09
N GLY A 240 7.15 -7.07 15.22
CA GLY A 240 8.29 -7.98 15.24
C GLY A 240 8.08 -9.16 14.28
N GLN A 241 9.13 -9.59 13.60
CA GLN A 241 9.08 -10.80 12.80
C GLN A 241 8.97 -12.01 13.72
N PRO A 242 7.96 -12.89 13.57
CA PRO A 242 7.86 -14.13 14.32
C PRO A 242 9.03 -15.07 14.08
N GLY A 243 9.34 -15.92 15.07
CA GLY A 243 10.47 -16.83 15.02
C GLY A 243 10.23 -18.14 14.25
N ASN A 244 9.01 -18.41 13.80
CA ASN A 244 8.67 -19.59 13.01
C ASN A 244 7.64 -19.27 11.92
N ASP A 245 7.53 -20.16 10.94
CA ASP A 245 6.72 -19.96 9.74
C ASP A 245 5.22 -19.92 10.06
N ALA A 246 4.73 -20.70 11.00
CA ALA A 246 3.31 -20.76 11.31
C ALA A 246 2.83 -19.45 11.93
N ASP A 247 3.56 -18.91 12.91
CA ASP A 247 3.23 -17.63 13.54
C ASP A 247 3.42 -16.47 12.56
N PHE A 248 4.41 -16.57 11.65
CA PHE A 248 4.63 -15.58 10.59
C PHE A 248 3.43 -15.49 9.65
N LEU A 249 2.92 -16.63 9.17
CA LEU A 249 1.74 -16.66 8.29
C LEU A 249 0.47 -16.28 9.04
N ALA A 250 0.32 -16.71 10.30
CA ALA A 250 -0.81 -16.32 11.15
C ALA A 250 -0.84 -14.79 11.40
N GLN A 251 0.32 -14.15 11.51
CA GLN A 251 0.40 -12.68 11.64
C GLN A 251 -0.15 -11.98 10.38
N PHE A 252 0.14 -12.47 9.18
CA PHE A 252 -0.42 -11.92 7.94
C PHE A 252 -1.95 -12.00 7.91
N GLU A 253 -2.50 -13.18 8.24
CA GLU A 253 -3.95 -13.39 8.28
C GLU A 253 -4.63 -12.52 9.34
N ALA A 254 -4.06 -12.44 10.54
CA ALA A 254 -4.59 -11.58 11.59
C ALA A 254 -4.60 -10.10 11.19
N GLN A 255 -3.54 -9.62 10.56
CA GLN A 255 -3.47 -8.25 10.09
C GLN A 255 -4.40 -7.99 8.90
N GLY A 256 -4.46 -8.92 7.96
CA GLY A 256 -5.37 -8.86 6.81
C GLY A 256 -6.83 -8.77 7.22
N ALA A 257 -7.27 -9.56 8.22
CA ALA A 257 -8.62 -9.52 8.78
C ALA A 257 -8.95 -8.16 9.42
N ARG A 258 -7.94 -7.45 9.98
CA ARG A 258 -8.07 -6.08 10.52
C ARG A 258 -8.03 -5.00 9.44
N GLY A 259 -7.84 -5.37 8.17
CA GLY A 259 -7.71 -4.45 7.04
C GLY A 259 -6.30 -3.89 6.82
N PHE A 260 -5.30 -4.47 7.47
CA PHE A 260 -3.90 -4.13 7.24
C PHE A 260 -3.31 -5.02 6.15
N ARG A 261 -2.79 -4.41 5.09
CA ARG A 261 -2.04 -5.08 4.05
C ARG A 261 -0.56 -5.16 4.44
N PHE A 262 0.07 -6.31 4.23
CA PHE A 262 1.51 -6.44 4.34
C PHE A 262 2.19 -5.55 3.30
N LYS A 263 3.11 -4.72 3.75
CA LYS A 263 3.89 -3.80 2.92
C LYS A 263 5.24 -4.40 2.54
N THR A 264 6.06 -4.69 3.54
CA THR A 264 7.41 -5.27 3.38
C THR A 264 7.99 -5.66 4.74
N GLY A 265 9.07 -6.46 4.74
CA GLY A 265 9.98 -6.56 5.87
C GLY A 265 11.01 -5.43 5.80
N TYR A 266 11.35 -4.84 6.94
CA TYR A 266 12.33 -3.76 7.03
C TYR A 266 13.28 -3.97 8.21
N VAL A 267 14.57 -3.70 7.98
CA VAL A 267 15.61 -3.79 9.02
C VAL A 267 15.86 -2.39 9.57
N PHE A 268 15.46 -2.16 10.81
CA PHE A 268 15.71 -0.94 11.55
C PHE A 268 16.89 -1.13 12.51
N SER A 269 17.37 -0.05 13.13
CA SER A 269 18.39 -0.11 14.16
C SER A 269 17.96 -0.92 15.40
N ASP A 270 16.65 -1.02 15.65
CA ASP A 270 15.99 -1.80 16.72
C ASP A 270 15.49 -3.18 16.27
N GLY A 271 15.96 -3.67 15.13
CA GLY A 271 15.70 -5.01 14.61
C GLY A 271 14.76 -5.06 13.41
N THR A 272 14.51 -6.29 12.93
CA THR A 272 13.63 -6.53 11.78
C THR A 272 12.16 -6.41 12.18
N LYS A 273 11.42 -5.63 11.41
CA LYS A 273 9.96 -5.46 11.57
C LYS A 273 9.25 -5.81 10.26
N LEU A 274 8.06 -6.36 10.41
CA LEU A 274 7.09 -6.50 9.32
C LEU A 274 6.20 -5.26 9.32
N LEU A 275 6.18 -4.55 8.21
CA LEU A 275 5.40 -3.32 8.05
C LEU A 275 4.05 -3.64 7.43
N TYR A 276 3.01 -3.06 8.00
CA TYR A 276 1.63 -3.19 7.56
C TYR A 276 1.01 -1.82 7.35
N GLU A 277 0.11 -1.72 6.37
CA GLU A 277 -0.54 -0.48 5.97
C GLU A 277 -2.04 -0.66 5.80
N LYS A 278 -2.83 0.34 6.20
CA LYS A 278 -4.29 0.33 6.15
C LYS A 278 -4.81 1.66 5.62
N ASP A 279 -5.79 1.61 4.74
CA ASP A 279 -6.62 2.75 4.40
C ASP A 279 -7.75 2.84 5.45
N LEU A 280 -7.76 3.93 6.22
CA LEU A 280 -8.71 4.16 7.31
C LEU A 280 -10.07 4.64 6.82
N SER A 281 -10.18 5.00 5.55
CA SER A 281 -11.42 5.49 4.93
C SER A 281 -12.33 4.38 4.40
N GLN A 282 -11.87 3.11 4.44
CA GLN A 282 -12.62 1.96 3.92
C GLN A 282 -12.47 0.72 4.81
N ALA A 283 -13.44 -0.21 4.68
CA ALA A 283 -13.45 -1.48 5.40
C ALA A 283 -12.85 -2.62 4.55
N ALA A 284 -11.67 -2.38 3.97
CA ALA A 284 -10.95 -3.40 3.20
C ALA A 284 -10.46 -4.53 4.10
N THR A 285 -10.40 -5.74 3.56
CA THR A 285 -9.75 -6.89 4.19
C THR A 285 -8.85 -7.61 3.21
N PHE A 286 -7.90 -8.36 3.73
CA PHE A 286 -6.90 -9.08 2.93
C PHE A 286 -6.74 -10.49 3.45
N THR A 287 -6.73 -11.48 2.54
CA THR A 287 -6.32 -12.85 2.85
C THR A 287 -5.05 -13.17 2.09
N TYR A 288 -4.25 -14.07 2.64
CA TYR A 288 -2.95 -14.40 2.07
C TYR A 288 -2.88 -15.87 1.69
N GLN A 289 -2.13 -16.16 0.65
CA GLN A 289 -1.78 -17.51 0.24
C GLN A 289 -0.29 -17.55 -0.06
N ASN A 290 0.35 -18.65 0.27
CA ASN A 290 1.76 -18.87 -0.04
C ASN A 290 1.91 -20.20 -0.78
N LEU A 291 2.74 -20.20 -1.83
CA LEU A 291 3.02 -21.37 -2.63
C LEU A 291 4.53 -21.60 -2.74
N GLN A 292 4.93 -22.78 -3.17
CA GLN A 292 6.31 -23.02 -3.53
C GLN A 292 6.68 -22.13 -4.72
N PRO A 293 7.85 -21.47 -4.71
CA PRO A 293 8.31 -20.68 -5.84
C PRO A 293 8.51 -21.58 -7.08
N ALA A 294 8.11 -21.09 -8.22
CA ALA A 294 8.42 -21.76 -9.48
C ALA A 294 9.89 -21.57 -9.87
N ALA A 295 10.45 -22.54 -10.58
CA ALA A 295 11.87 -22.59 -10.88
C ALA A 295 12.30 -21.69 -12.06
N ASN A 296 11.37 -21.27 -12.91
CA ASN A 296 11.63 -20.47 -14.11
C ASN A 296 10.49 -19.47 -14.36
N SER A 297 10.71 -18.54 -15.26
CA SER A 297 9.73 -17.48 -15.54
C SER A 297 8.41 -18.00 -16.09
N ALA A 298 8.44 -19.02 -16.96
CA ALA A 298 7.23 -19.56 -17.59
C ALA A 298 6.30 -20.19 -16.55
N ASP A 299 6.83 -21.03 -15.66
CA ASP A 299 6.08 -21.67 -14.59
C ASP A 299 5.62 -20.65 -13.54
N TYR A 300 6.46 -19.62 -13.25
CA TYR A 300 6.12 -18.56 -12.33
C TYR A 300 4.92 -17.74 -12.83
N ILE A 301 4.93 -17.35 -14.10
CA ILE A 301 3.82 -16.64 -14.73
C ILE A 301 2.57 -17.52 -14.84
N ALA A 302 2.73 -18.82 -15.15
CA ALA A 302 1.61 -19.75 -15.16
C ALA A 302 0.96 -19.88 -13.77
N GLN A 303 1.77 -20.01 -12.72
CA GLN A 303 1.31 -20.01 -11.32
C GLN A 303 0.61 -18.69 -10.96
N ALA A 304 1.22 -17.55 -11.30
CA ALA A 304 0.63 -16.22 -11.04
C ALA A 304 -0.71 -16.03 -11.75
N ASN A 305 -0.85 -16.50 -12.98
CA ASN A 305 -2.10 -16.47 -13.73
C ASN A 305 -3.18 -17.39 -13.15
N ALA A 306 -2.80 -18.60 -12.71
CA ALA A 306 -3.72 -19.53 -12.06
C ALA A 306 -4.27 -18.95 -10.74
N GLU A 307 -3.44 -18.29 -9.96
CA GLU A 307 -3.85 -17.61 -8.74
C GLU A 307 -4.61 -16.30 -9.03
N GLY A 308 -4.18 -15.56 -10.04
CA GLY A 308 -4.84 -14.34 -10.50
C GLY A 308 -6.27 -14.56 -10.95
N ALA A 309 -6.55 -15.68 -11.63
CA ALA A 309 -7.91 -16.07 -12.03
C ALA A 309 -8.84 -16.34 -10.84
N LYS A 310 -8.27 -16.73 -9.68
CA LYS A 310 -9.00 -16.91 -8.41
C LYS A 310 -9.17 -15.59 -7.62
N GLY A 311 -8.57 -14.50 -8.10
CA GLY A 311 -8.57 -13.20 -7.42
C GLY A 311 -7.40 -12.99 -6.45
N ASN A 312 -6.38 -13.84 -6.50
CA ASN A 312 -5.17 -13.71 -5.71
C ASN A 312 -4.11 -12.93 -6.50
N ALA A 313 -3.78 -11.73 -6.07
CA ALA A 313 -2.73 -10.91 -6.68
C ALA A 313 -1.35 -11.38 -6.21
N LEU A 314 -0.39 -11.50 -7.12
CA LEU A 314 1.00 -11.78 -6.80
C LEU A 314 1.61 -10.63 -5.99
N VAL A 315 2.28 -10.97 -4.90
CA VAL A 315 3.09 -10.03 -4.09
C VAL A 315 4.58 -10.22 -4.43
N GLY A 316 5.03 -11.43 -4.54
CA GLY A 316 6.41 -11.81 -4.84
C GLY A 316 6.93 -12.88 -3.91
N ASP A 317 8.20 -13.25 -4.10
CA ASP A 317 8.86 -14.23 -3.26
C ASP A 317 9.33 -13.62 -1.94
N TYR A 318 9.11 -14.33 -0.87
CA TYR A 318 9.49 -13.92 0.48
C TYR A 318 10.16 -15.09 1.22
N MET A 319 11.24 -14.78 1.95
CA MET A 319 11.94 -15.76 2.77
C MET A 319 11.31 -15.84 4.17
N LEU A 320 10.77 -16.99 4.51
CA LEU A 320 10.18 -17.29 5.82
C LEU A 320 11.26 -17.41 6.91
N PRO A 321 10.89 -17.37 8.20
CA PRO A 321 11.83 -17.51 9.31
C PRO A 321 12.68 -18.79 9.27
N SER A 322 12.14 -19.88 8.72
CA SER A 322 12.88 -21.15 8.49
C SER A 322 13.96 -21.05 7.41
N GLY A 323 14.01 -19.94 6.64
CA GLY A 323 14.84 -19.79 5.46
C GLY A 323 14.21 -20.35 4.17
N GLN A 324 13.01 -20.91 4.23
CA GLN A 324 12.29 -21.33 3.03
C GLN A 324 11.74 -20.12 2.27
N ILE A 325 11.87 -20.13 0.95
CA ILE A 325 11.26 -19.12 0.09
C ILE A 325 9.85 -19.57 -0.28
N ARG A 326 8.90 -18.63 -0.24
CA ARG A 326 7.51 -18.82 -0.66
C ARG A 326 7.08 -17.68 -1.58
N THR A 327 6.33 -17.99 -2.61
CA THR A 327 5.65 -16.99 -3.42
C THR A 327 4.36 -16.61 -2.71
N LEU A 328 4.26 -15.34 -2.32
CA LEU A 328 3.11 -14.79 -1.61
C LEU A 328 2.09 -14.22 -2.59
N TYR A 329 0.84 -14.48 -2.29
CA TYR A 329 -0.33 -13.91 -2.96
C TYR A 329 -1.25 -13.24 -1.95
N ILE A 330 -1.97 -12.21 -2.38
CA ILE A 330 -2.91 -11.46 -1.57
C ILE A 330 -4.26 -11.36 -2.30
N ARG A 331 -5.34 -11.59 -1.59
CA ARG A 331 -6.70 -11.33 -2.09
C ARG A 331 -7.30 -10.17 -1.33
N PRO A 332 -7.45 -8.99 -1.98
CA PRO A 332 -8.17 -7.87 -1.41
C PRO A 332 -9.68 -8.07 -1.53
N ALA A 333 -10.42 -7.66 -0.51
CA ALA A 333 -11.87 -7.56 -0.53
C ALA A 333 -12.32 -6.17 -0.06
N ASN A 334 -13.37 -5.63 -0.65
CA ASN A 334 -13.92 -4.29 -0.37
C ASN A 334 -12.87 -3.17 -0.44
N CYS A 335 -12.04 -3.22 -1.46
CA CYS A 335 -10.79 -2.46 -1.53
C CYS A 335 -10.72 -1.58 -2.77
N SER A 336 -10.33 -0.31 -2.62
CA SER A 336 -10.12 0.67 -3.70
C SER A 336 -8.91 1.58 -3.41
N GLY A 337 -8.49 2.39 -4.37
CA GLY A 337 -7.41 3.37 -4.21
C GLY A 337 -6.01 2.76 -4.12
N PHE A 338 -5.05 3.54 -3.60
CA PHE A 338 -3.62 3.19 -3.59
C PHE A 338 -3.30 1.85 -2.92
N LEU A 339 -3.99 1.55 -1.81
CA LEU A 339 -3.75 0.31 -1.06
C LEU A 339 -4.13 -0.93 -1.86
N CYS A 340 -5.03 -0.79 -2.81
CA CYS A 340 -5.60 -1.90 -3.58
C CYS A 340 -4.95 -2.07 -4.96
N ASP A 341 -4.07 -1.16 -5.33
CA ASP A 341 -3.18 -1.35 -6.47
C ASP A 341 -2.27 -2.55 -6.19
N THR A 342 -2.21 -3.49 -7.13
CA THR A 342 -1.30 -4.63 -7.04
C THR A 342 0.13 -4.13 -7.15
N ARG A 343 0.95 -4.43 -6.16
CA ARG A 343 2.35 -4.03 -6.11
C ARG A 343 3.21 -5.23 -5.73
N SER A 344 4.40 -5.29 -6.30
CA SER A 344 5.42 -6.22 -5.85
C SER A 344 5.93 -5.82 -4.45
N LEU A 345 6.65 -6.74 -3.78
CA LEU A 345 7.33 -6.46 -2.51
C LEU A 345 8.32 -5.29 -2.61
N PHE A 346 8.77 -4.97 -3.81
CA PHE A 346 9.71 -3.87 -4.07
C PHE A 346 9.00 -2.54 -4.38
N GLY A 347 7.68 -2.48 -4.31
CA GLY A 347 6.90 -1.25 -4.32
C GLY A 347 6.54 -0.68 -5.69
N PHE A 348 6.69 -1.47 -6.78
CA PHE A 348 6.32 -1.04 -8.15
C PHE A 348 4.86 -1.32 -8.48
#